data_d437339a65b60fdc9d9fcab1e994e44b
#
_entry.id   d437339a65b60fdc9d9fcab1e994e44b
#
_cell.length_a   1.000
_cell.length_b   1.000
_cell.length_c   1.000
_cell.angle_alpha   90.00
_cell.angle_beta   90.00
_cell.angle_gamma   90.00
#
_symmetry.space_group_name_H-M   'P 1'
#
loop_
_entity.id
_entity.type
_entity.pdbx_description
1 polymer ?
#
loop_
_entity_poly.entity_id
_entity_poly.type
_entity_poly.pdbx_seq_one_letter_code
_entity_poly.pdbx_strand_id
1 'polypeptide(L)'
;IPIIGFNGIMERIKNHDTKDIPTYVAKIWDFYHSFQYVSPNTPKPAVGSFEKMLEFKAEIGVASMPVWRVSLEAPNYPKEAFPDGIPVYFHFDGYTGDVQEMNTINHYIGMHPMEHGGQFERSVVPYFFLVLTLMMIGFLYYDGKASWLLMIIPAILPLAFLIDYSAWLYWYGHNMQDWGAFKIKPFMPTVFGDGKVAQFTTHSYPHTGFYILIAISILSLLAIFSKRKEQKS
;
A
#
# COMPACT_ATOMS: atom_id res chain seq x y z
N ILE A 1 -13.81 -0.55 -29.52
CA ILE A 1 -14.57 0.17 -28.49
C ILE A 1 -13.51 0.62 -27.50
N PRO A 2 -13.29 1.93 -27.29
CA PRO A 2 -12.34 2.35 -26.29
C PRO A 2 -12.83 1.82 -24.93
N ILE A 3 -12.04 0.96 -24.31
CA ILE A 3 -12.24 0.56 -22.94
C ILE A 3 -11.93 1.82 -22.13
N ILE A 4 -12.96 2.55 -21.76
CA ILE A 4 -12.82 3.65 -20.81
C ILE A 4 -12.36 2.99 -19.53
N GLY A 5 -11.15 3.31 -19.07
CA GLY A 5 -10.62 2.79 -17.84
C GLY A 5 -11.57 3.06 -16.67
N PHE A 6 -11.52 2.26 -15.64
CA PHE A 6 -12.43 2.36 -14.48
C PHE A 6 -12.53 3.80 -13.94
N ASN A 7 -11.42 4.55 -13.90
CA ASN A 7 -11.41 5.97 -13.53
C ASN A 7 -12.24 6.85 -14.46
N GLY A 8 -12.22 6.61 -15.78
CA GLY A 8 -13.04 7.36 -16.73
C GLY A 8 -14.53 7.05 -16.58
N ILE A 9 -14.87 5.81 -16.22
CA ILE A 9 -16.25 5.41 -15.89
C ILE A 9 -16.69 6.09 -14.59
N MET A 10 -15.81 6.10 -13.59
CA MET A 10 -16.05 6.71 -12.30
C MET A 10 -16.23 8.23 -12.39
N GLU A 11 -15.46 8.90 -13.23
CA GLU A 11 -15.63 10.33 -13.49
C GLU A 11 -16.99 10.63 -14.15
N ARG A 12 -17.43 9.81 -15.09
CA ARG A 12 -18.74 9.95 -15.72
C ARG A 12 -19.89 9.72 -14.75
N ILE A 13 -19.81 8.70 -13.92
CA ILE A 13 -20.80 8.43 -12.86
C ILE A 13 -20.84 9.60 -11.87
N LYS A 14 -19.69 10.12 -11.46
CA LYS A 14 -19.57 11.30 -10.59
C LYS A 14 -20.25 12.54 -11.19
N ASN A 15 -20.17 12.71 -12.48
CA ASN A 15 -20.77 13.82 -13.21
C ASN A 15 -22.24 13.57 -13.62
N HIS A 16 -22.88 12.49 -13.14
CA HIS A 16 -24.25 12.08 -13.49
C HIS A 16 -24.48 11.83 -15.00
N ASP A 17 -23.42 11.64 -15.77
CA ASP A 17 -23.50 11.35 -17.20
C ASP A 17 -23.52 9.82 -17.41
N THR A 18 -24.68 9.22 -17.04
CA THR A 18 -24.89 7.78 -17.11
C THR A 18 -25.53 7.33 -18.44
N LYS A 19 -25.85 8.25 -19.32
CA LYS A 19 -26.65 7.98 -20.55
C LYS A 19 -25.98 7.00 -21.50
N ASP A 20 -24.65 6.88 -21.47
CA ASP A 20 -23.90 6.07 -22.42
C ASP A 20 -23.05 4.96 -21.74
N ILE A 21 -23.37 4.62 -20.50
CA ILE A 21 -22.65 3.53 -19.84
C ILE A 21 -23.13 2.20 -20.43
N PRO A 22 -22.23 1.41 -21.08
CA PRO A 22 -22.63 0.13 -21.64
C PRO A 22 -23.19 -0.80 -20.57
N THR A 23 -24.21 -1.58 -20.91
CA THR A 23 -24.89 -2.50 -19.98
C THR A 23 -23.93 -3.48 -19.28
N TYR A 24 -22.82 -3.85 -19.94
CA TYR A 24 -21.80 -4.71 -19.35
C TYR A 24 -21.03 -4.01 -18.22
N VAL A 25 -20.86 -2.69 -18.30
CA VAL A 25 -20.20 -1.89 -17.26
C VAL A 25 -21.08 -1.81 -16.01
N ALA A 26 -22.39 -1.62 -16.19
CA ALA A 26 -23.35 -1.69 -15.10
C ALA A 26 -23.31 -3.07 -14.42
N LYS A 27 -23.23 -4.16 -15.20
CA LYS A 27 -23.10 -5.50 -14.65
C LYS A 27 -21.78 -5.73 -13.91
N ILE A 28 -20.64 -5.20 -14.40
CA ILE A 28 -19.37 -5.25 -13.71
C ILE A 28 -19.44 -4.45 -12.41
N TRP A 29 -20.12 -3.31 -12.44
CA TRP A 29 -20.36 -2.47 -11.28
C TRP A 29 -21.23 -3.20 -10.24
N ASP A 30 -22.36 -3.77 -10.64
CA ASP A 30 -23.24 -4.54 -9.75
C ASP A 30 -22.50 -5.77 -9.19
N PHE A 31 -21.70 -6.42 -10.02
CA PHE A 31 -20.84 -7.51 -9.61
C PHE A 31 -19.83 -7.05 -8.55
N TYR A 32 -19.11 -5.95 -8.77
CA TYR A 32 -18.16 -5.38 -7.82
C TYR A 32 -18.84 -5.03 -6.49
N HIS A 33 -20.03 -4.49 -6.52
CA HIS A 33 -20.81 -4.14 -5.32
C HIS A 33 -21.44 -5.35 -4.62
N SER A 34 -21.65 -6.46 -5.32
CA SER A 34 -22.17 -7.68 -4.72
C SER A 34 -21.16 -8.39 -3.81
N PHE A 35 -19.89 -8.02 -3.89
CA PHE A 35 -18.86 -8.61 -3.06
C PHE A 35 -18.94 -8.09 -1.64
N GLN A 36 -19.27 -9.01 -0.74
CA GLN A 36 -19.07 -8.78 0.68
C GLN A 36 -17.60 -8.96 0.98
N TYR A 37 -16.89 -7.87 1.24
CA TYR A 37 -15.56 -7.95 1.85
C TYR A 37 -15.73 -8.58 3.23
N VAL A 38 -15.43 -9.85 3.32
CA VAL A 38 -15.62 -10.63 4.56
C VAL A 38 -14.38 -10.47 5.43
N SER A 39 -14.03 -9.27 5.82
CA SER A 39 -13.17 -9.06 6.95
C SER A 39 -14.02 -8.57 8.12
N PRO A 40 -14.02 -9.26 9.27
CA PRO A 40 -14.81 -8.84 10.42
C PRO A 40 -14.38 -7.48 10.98
N ASN A 41 -13.19 -7.01 10.64
CA ASN A 41 -12.59 -5.79 11.18
C ASN A 41 -12.48 -4.64 10.16
N THR A 42 -12.87 -4.86 8.91
CA THR A 42 -12.90 -3.79 7.90
C THR A 42 -14.27 -3.17 7.88
N PRO A 43 -14.43 -1.84 8.02
CA PRO A 43 -15.72 -1.20 7.80
C PRO A 43 -16.19 -1.61 6.42
N LYS A 44 -17.31 -2.31 6.35
CA LYS A 44 -17.91 -2.68 5.07
C LYS A 44 -18.29 -1.39 4.39
N PRO A 45 -17.75 -1.05 3.21
CA PRO A 45 -18.38 -0.02 2.42
C PRO A 45 -19.83 -0.44 2.27
N ALA A 46 -20.76 0.43 2.58
CA ALA A 46 -22.15 0.06 2.47
C ALA A 46 -22.39 -0.28 1.00
N VAL A 47 -22.66 -1.56 0.77
CA VAL A 47 -23.01 -2.11 -0.51
C VAL A 47 -24.10 -1.22 -1.10
N GLY A 48 -23.86 -0.64 -2.27
CA GLY A 48 -24.90 0.01 -3.04
C GLY A 48 -24.81 1.53 -3.25
N SER A 49 -23.79 2.25 -2.73
CA SER A 49 -23.60 3.63 -3.16
C SER A 49 -22.16 3.92 -3.54
N PHE A 50 -22.00 4.45 -4.72
CA PHE A 50 -20.76 4.98 -5.24
C PHE A 50 -20.11 6.05 -4.31
N GLU A 51 -20.95 6.90 -3.73
CA GLU A 51 -20.54 7.93 -2.77
C GLU A 51 -19.84 7.32 -1.56
N LYS A 52 -20.38 6.25 -1.00
CA LYS A 52 -19.75 5.56 0.14
C LYS A 52 -18.45 4.85 -0.22
N MET A 53 -18.28 4.43 -1.46
CA MET A 53 -17.01 3.88 -1.94
C MET A 53 -15.95 4.98 -2.13
N LEU A 54 -16.35 6.16 -2.55
CA LEU A 54 -15.48 7.35 -2.60
C LEU A 54 -15.11 7.82 -1.20
N GLU A 55 -16.05 7.80 -0.25
CA GLU A 55 -15.82 8.08 1.16
C GLU A 55 -14.82 7.05 1.74
N PHE A 56 -14.99 5.78 1.45
CA PHE A 56 -14.07 4.74 1.88
C PHE A 56 -12.66 4.93 1.31
N LYS A 57 -12.52 5.35 0.05
CA LYS A 57 -11.24 5.74 -0.54
C LYS A 57 -10.65 6.98 0.16
N ALA A 58 -11.48 7.92 0.57
CA ALA A 58 -11.06 9.11 1.30
C ALA A 58 -10.66 8.81 2.75
N GLU A 59 -11.27 7.81 3.39
CA GLU A 59 -10.93 7.39 4.75
C GLU A 59 -9.51 6.82 4.88
N ILE A 60 -8.93 6.31 3.80
CA ILE A 60 -7.53 5.85 3.83
C ILE A 60 -6.56 7.02 3.93
N GLY A 61 -6.95 8.23 3.62
CA GLY A 61 -6.25 9.51 3.72
C GLY A 61 -4.71 9.40 3.70
N VAL A 62 -4.05 10.31 3.03
CA VAL A 62 -2.59 10.25 2.89
C VAL A 62 -2.01 11.61 3.23
N ALA A 63 -1.22 11.66 4.31
CA ALA A 63 -0.45 12.83 4.72
C ALA A 63 1.06 12.65 4.54
N SER A 64 1.54 11.41 4.49
CA SER A 64 2.96 11.08 4.35
C SER A 64 3.44 11.01 2.90
N MET A 65 4.77 11.05 2.71
CA MET A 65 5.36 10.83 1.39
C MET A 65 5.28 9.34 1.00
N PRO A 66 5.16 9.02 -0.31
CA PRO A 66 5.18 7.64 -0.76
C PRO A 66 6.55 6.99 -0.49
N VAL A 67 6.51 5.83 0.15
CA VAL A 67 7.69 5.03 0.51
C VAL A 67 8.03 4.04 -0.59
N TRP A 68 7.01 3.46 -1.23
CA TRP A 68 7.17 2.43 -2.23
C TRP A 68 6.19 2.63 -3.38
N ARG A 69 6.59 2.22 -4.58
CA ARG A 69 5.72 2.20 -5.76
C ARG A 69 5.61 0.77 -6.26
N VAL A 70 4.39 0.35 -6.54
CA VAL A 70 4.11 -0.87 -7.30
C VAL A 70 3.31 -0.46 -8.54
N SER A 71 3.68 -0.99 -9.70
CA SER A 71 2.82 -0.91 -10.87
C SER A 71 2.57 -2.30 -11.44
N LEU A 72 1.36 -2.53 -11.93
CA LEU A 72 0.90 -3.80 -12.44
C LEU A 72 0.52 -3.67 -13.91
N GLU A 73 1.24 -4.37 -14.78
CA GLU A 73 0.84 -4.52 -16.17
C GLU A 73 -0.15 -5.67 -16.30
N ALA A 74 -1.31 -5.38 -16.86
CA ALA A 74 -2.33 -6.39 -17.16
C ALA A 74 -2.59 -6.43 -18.67
N PRO A 75 -2.66 -7.62 -19.30
CA PRO A 75 -2.78 -7.74 -20.75
C PRO A 75 -4.02 -7.09 -21.34
N ASN A 76 -5.08 -6.99 -20.54
CA ASN A 76 -6.37 -6.43 -20.96
C ASN A 76 -6.51 -4.91 -20.72
N TYR A 77 -5.50 -4.28 -20.08
CA TYR A 77 -5.48 -2.84 -19.89
C TYR A 77 -4.76 -2.18 -21.06
N PRO A 78 -5.38 -1.21 -21.72
CA PRO A 78 -4.75 -0.55 -22.87
C PRO A 78 -3.53 0.23 -22.40
N LYS A 79 -2.39 0.03 -23.10
CA LYS A 79 -1.15 0.74 -22.81
C LYS A 79 -1.26 2.25 -22.92
N GLU A 80 -2.24 2.73 -23.70
CA GLU A 80 -2.55 4.16 -23.83
C GLU A 80 -3.07 4.77 -22.54
N ALA A 81 -3.82 3.97 -21.74
CA ALA A 81 -4.35 4.42 -20.44
C ALA A 81 -3.34 4.22 -19.30
N PHE A 82 -2.55 3.16 -19.39
CA PHE A 82 -1.58 2.78 -18.36
C PHE A 82 -0.23 2.39 -19.01
N PRO A 83 0.53 3.37 -19.54
CA PRO A 83 1.76 3.08 -20.28
C PRO A 83 2.82 2.39 -19.41
N ASP A 84 2.85 2.68 -18.11
CA ASP A 84 3.77 2.11 -17.12
C ASP A 84 3.09 1.13 -16.17
N GLY A 85 1.95 0.56 -16.57
CA GLY A 85 1.09 -0.27 -15.71
C GLY A 85 0.24 0.56 -14.75
N ILE A 86 -0.59 -0.13 -13.95
CA ILE A 86 -1.50 0.47 -12.96
C ILE A 86 -0.67 0.85 -11.72
N PRO A 87 -0.38 2.13 -11.47
CA PRO A 87 0.49 2.53 -10.38
C PRO A 87 -0.26 2.62 -9.06
N VAL A 88 0.34 2.05 -8.02
CA VAL A 88 -0.06 2.26 -6.63
C VAL A 88 1.16 2.68 -5.83
N TYR A 89 0.96 3.68 -5.01
CA TYR A 89 1.99 4.22 -4.10
C TYR A 89 1.61 3.88 -2.67
N PHE A 90 2.56 3.29 -1.96
CA PHE A 90 2.43 2.94 -0.54
C PHE A 90 2.99 4.06 0.31
N HIS A 91 2.21 4.48 1.30
CA HIS A 91 2.56 5.46 2.31
C HIS A 91 2.47 4.80 3.68
N PHE A 92 3.03 5.40 4.71
CA PHE A 92 2.86 4.90 6.08
C PHE A 92 1.42 4.98 6.59
N ASP A 93 0.62 5.84 6.01
CA ASP A 93 -0.75 6.14 6.43
C ASP A 93 -1.80 5.82 5.35
N GLY A 94 -1.44 5.07 4.30
CA GLY A 94 -2.38 4.66 3.27
C GLY A 94 -1.77 4.46 1.89
N TYR A 95 -2.60 4.61 0.87
CA TYR A 95 -2.27 4.37 -0.52
C TYR A 95 -2.73 5.52 -1.41
N THR A 96 -2.01 5.76 -2.51
CA THR A 96 -2.44 6.64 -3.60
C THR A 96 -2.26 5.96 -4.95
N GLY A 97 -2.69 6.60 -6.03
CA GLY A 97 -2.69 6.02 -7.37
C GLY A 97 -3.97 5.26 -7.65
N ASP A 98 -3.88 4.27 -8.54
CA ASP A 98 -5.04 3.52 -9.04
C ASP A 98 -5.36 2.31 -8.15
N VAL A 99 -5.62 2.61 -6.87
CA VAL A 99 -5.89 1.60 -5.82
C VAL A 99 -7.11 0.75 -6.13
N GLN A 100 -8.13 1.33 -6.78
CA GLN A 100 -9.36 0.62 -7.10
C GLN A 100 -9.15 -0.39 -8.22
N GLU A 101 -8.39 -0.03 -9.25
CA GLU A 101 -8.01 -0.93 -10.32
C GLU A 101 -7.17 -2.09 -9.77
N MET A 102 -6.24 -1.78 -8.89
CA MET A 102 -5.44 -2.80 -8.20
C MET A 102 -6.32 -3.73 -7.36
N ASN A 103 -7.25 -3.19 -6.60
CA ASN A 103 -8.22 -3.99 -5.83
C ASN A 103 -9.12 -4.84 -6.70
N THR A 104 -9.52 -4.34 -7.86
CA THR A 104 -10.29 -5.12 -8.83
C THR A 104 -9.51 -6.34 -9.30
N ILE A 105 -8.21 -6.18 -9.60
CA ILE A 105 -7.34 -7.29 -9.98
C ILE A 105 -7.12 -8.24 -8.81
N ASN A 106 -6.83 -7.71 -7.63
CA ASN A 106 -6.70 -8.51 -6.40
C ASN A 106 -7.94 -9.37 -6.16
N HIS A 107 -9.11 -8.78 -6.36
CA HIS A 107 -10.37 -9.51 -6.22
C HIS A 107 -10.48 -10.66 -7.25
N TYR A 108 -10.13 -10.44 -8.51
CA TYR A 108 -10.16 -11.50 -9.54
C TYR A 108 -9.30 -12.71 -9.19
N ILE A 109 -8.21 -12.52 -8.48
CA ILE A 109 -7.32 -13.59 -8.04
C ILE A 109 -7.61 -14.08 -6.62
N GLY A 110 -8.63 -13.54 -5.96
CA GLY A 110 -9.05 -13.93 -4.62
C GLY A 110 -8.25 -13.29 -3.49
N MET A 111 -7.43 -12.28 -3.77
CA MET A 111 -6.72 -11.53 -2.73
C MET A 111 -7.64 -10.55 -2.00
N HIS A 112 -7.35 -10.30 -0.74
CA HIS A 112 -8.01 -9.26 0.03
C HIS A 112 -7.75 -7.87 -0.55
N PRO A 113 -8.68 -6.90 -0.37
CA PRO A 113 -8.44 -5.53 -0.77
C PRO A 113 -7.30 -4.91 0.05
N MET A 114 -6.57 -4.00 -0.59
CA MET A 114 -5.38 -3.36 0.01
C MET A 114 -5.71 -2.59 1.29
N GLU A 115 -6.92 -2.07 1.40
CA GLU A 115 -7.43 -1.33 2.56
C GLU A 115 -7.29 -2.11 3.87
N HIS A 116 -7.32 -3.44 3.79
CA HIS A 116 -7.18 -4.28 4.97
C HIS A 116 -5.85 -4.03 5.71
N GLY A 117 -4.72 -4.05 4.98
CA GLY A 117 -3.43 -3.69 5.55
C GLY A 117 -3.32 -2.20 5.86
N GLY A 118 -3.78 -1.34 4.94
CA GLY A 118 -3.70 0.10 5.11
C GLY A 118 -4.42 0.63 6.34
N GLN A 119 -5.56 0.06 6.73
CA GLN A 119 -6.26 0.43 7.95
C GLN A 119 -5.48 0.04 9.21
N PHE A 120 -4.88 -1.15 9.19
CA PHE A 120 -4.03 -1.60 10.29
C PHE A 120 -2.84 -0.65 10.46
N GLU A 121 -2.08 -0.43 9.38
CA GLU A 121 -0.92 0.47 9.40
C GLU A 121 -1.28 1.88 9.88
N ARG A 122 -2.34 2.45 9.34
CA ARG A 122 -2.84 3.76 9.76
C ARG A 122 -3.15 3.85 11.25
N SER A 123 -3.63 2.77 11.85
CA SER A 123 -3.93 2.72 13.28
C SER A 123 -2.69 2.64 14.15
N VAL A 124 -1.61 2.02 13.68
CA VAL A 124 -0.38 1.75 14.44
C VAL A 124 0.68 2.83 14.24
N VAL A 125 0.80 3.36 13.03
CA VAL A 125 1.86 4.30 12.62
C VAL A 125 1.98 5.55 13.50
N PRO A 126 0.91 6.23 13.96
CA PRO A 126 1.05 7.40 14.84
C PRO A 126 1.75 7.06 16.16
N TYR A 127 1.43 5.91 16.74
CA TYR A 127 2.06 5.45 17.99
C TYR A 127 3.51 5.04 17.77
N PHE A 128 3.79 4.39 16.66
CA PHE A 128 5.15 4.03 16.27
C PHE A 128 6.05 5.28 16.14
N PHE A 129 5.59 6.30 15.42
CA PHE A 129 6.34 7.56 15.29
C PHE A 129 6.46 8.32 16.60
N LEU A 130 5.45 8.27 17.48
CA LEU A 130 5.55 8.86 18.82
C LEU A 130 6.67 8.18 19.63
N VAL A 131 6.69 6.84 19.67
CA VAL A 131 7.74 6.08 20.38
C VAL A 131 9.11 6.37 19.78
N LEU A 132 9.22 6.39 18.46
CA LEU A 132 10.48 6.68 17.75
C LEU A 132 10.99 8.09 18.13
N THR A 133 10.10 9.08 18.15
CA THR A 133 10.44 10.45 18.54
C THR A 133 10.92 10.53 19.99
N LEU A 134 10.23 9.86 20.91
CA LEU A 134 10.65 9.80 22.32
C LEU A 134 12.00 9.12 22.50
N MET A 135 12.28 8.06 21.73
CA MET A 135 13.58 7.39 21.74
C MET A 135 14.69 8.31 21.22
N MET A 136 14.45 9.07 20.16
CA MET A 136 15.41 10.05 19.63
C MET A 136 15.68 11.16 20.63
N ILE A 137 14.63 11.71 21.27
CA ILE A 137 14.75 12.70 22.32
C ILE A 137 15.54 12.12 23.51
N GLY A 138 15.19 10.91 23.94
CA GLY A 138 15.91 10.21 25.01
C GLY A 138 17.40 10.02 24.70
N PHE A 139 17.75 9.75 23.44
CA PHE A 139 19.15 9.64 23.01
C PHE A 139 19.93 10.96 23.21
N LEU A 140 19.29 12.11 23.04
CA LEU A 140 19.95 13.41 23.25
C LEU A 140 20.31 13.65 24.71
N TYR A 141 19.48 13.20 25.64
CA TYR A 141 19.63 13.50 27.07
C TYR A 141 20.28 12.37 27.88
N TYR A 142 20.27 11.15 27.37
CA TYR A 142 20.81 10.01 28.10
C TYR A 142 22.26 9.70 27.69
N ASP A 143 23.22 9.98 28.58
CA ASP A 143 24.66 9.79 28.34
C ASP A 143 25.23 8.44 28.80
N GLY A 144 24.36 7.52 29.22
CA GLY A 144 24.78 6.17 29.61
C GLY A 144 25.31 5.32 28.47
N LYS A 145 26.10 4.28 28.79
CA LYS A 145 26.72 3.34 27.83
C LYS A 145 25.67 2.64 26.92
N ALA A 146 24.42 2.58 27.35
CA ALA A 146 23.31 1.96 26.62
C ALA A 146 22.57 2.94 25.72
N SER A 147 23.01 4.20 25.58
CA SER A 147 22.33 5.22 24.74
C SER A 147 22.08 4.79 23.31
N TRP A 148 22.99 4.00 22.74
CA TRP A 148 22.87 3.46 21.39
C TRP A 148 21.59 2.64 21.15
N LEU A 149 21.03 2.00 22.21
CA LEU A 149 19.77 1.25 22.09
C LEU A 149 18.61 2.13 21.68
N LEU A 150 18.63 3.41 22.06
CA LEU A 150 17.60 4.38 21.72
C LEU A 150 17.62 4.77 20.23
N MET A 151 18.74 4.57 19.55
CA MET A 151 18.88 4.87 18.13
C MET A 151 18.88 3.63 17.23
N ILE A 152 18.73 2.42 17.79
CA ILE A 152 18.79 1.19 17.00
C ILE A 152 17.61 1.08 16.06
N ILE A 153 16.40 1.44 16.52
CA ILE A 153 15.18 1.40 15.68
C ILE A 153 15.28 2.40 14.53
N PRO A 154 15.60 3.69 14.74
CA PRO A 154 15.85 4.62 13.65
C PRO A 154 16.93 4.11 12.66
N ALA A 155 17.98 3.47 13.18
CA ALA A 155 19.08 2.97 12.36
C ALA A 155 18.68 1.78 11.45
N ILE A 156 17.68 0.99 11.83
CA ILE A 156 17.23 -0.18 11.06
C ILE A 156 15.90 0.05 10.30
N LEU A 157 15.37 1.27 10.31
CA LEU A 157 14.07 1.59 9.70
C LEU A 157 13.88 1.08 8.26
N PRO A 158 14.86 1.22 7.34
CA PRO A 158 14.68 0.70 5.99
C PRO A 158 14.50 -0.82 5.95
N LEU A 159 15.24 -1.53 6.81
CA LEU A 159 15.13 -2.98 6.93
C LEU A 159 13.80 -3.39 7.57
N ALA A 160 13.38 -2.67 8.62
CA ALA A 160 12.11 -2.90 9.28
C ALA A 160 10.94 -2.72 8.29
N PHE A 161 10.97 -1.67 7.48
CA PHE A 161 9.99 -1.45 6.42
C PHE A 161 9.97 -2.61 5.41
N LEU A 162 11.12 -3.08 4.94
CA LEU A 162 11.17 -4.18 3.97
C LEU A 162 10.63 -5.49 4.56
N ILE A 163 10.88 -5.75 5.84
CA ILE A 163 10.35 -6.93 6.53
C ILE A 163 8.83 -6.83 6.64
N ASP A 164 8.32 -5.69 7.10
CA ASP A 164 6.89 -5.44 7.22
C ASP A 164 6.17 -5.53 5.87
N TYR A 165 6.67 -4.84 4.86
CA TYR A 165 6.14 -4.88 3.50
C TYR A 165 6.13 -6.30 2.93
N SER A 166 7.23 -7.05 3.14
CA SER A 166 7.31 -8.46 2.72
C SER A 166 6.31 -9.35 3.46
N ALA A 167 6.11 -9.11 4.76
CA ALA A 167 5.13 -9.84 5.56
C ALA A 167 3.70 -9.60 5.07
N TRP A 168 3.34 -8.37 4.73
CA TRP A 168 2.05 -8.05 4.12
C TRP A 168 1.87 -8.72 2.75
N LEU A 169 2.85 -8.64 1.87
CA LEU A 169 2.78 -9.30 0.56
C LEU A 169 2.64 -10.82 0.71
N TYR A 170 3.38 -11.42 1.63
CA TYR A 170 3.25 -12.84 1.94
C TYR A 170 1.84 -13.16 2.44
N TRP A 171 1.32 -12.36 3.37
CA TRP A 171 -0.02 -12.56 3.92
C TRP A 171 -1.09 -12.47 2.83
N TYR A 172 -1.05 -11.44 1.98
CA TYR A 172 -2.00 -11.29 0.88
C TYR A 172 -1.97 -12.46 -0.10
N GLY A 173 -0.79 -12.94 -0.45
CA GLY A 173 -0.64 -14.03 -1.41
C GLY A 173 -0.93 -15.42 -0.84
N HIS A 174 -1.02 -15.58 0.49
CA HIS A 174 -1.30 -16.86 1.15
C HIS A 174 -2.67 -16.92 1.81
N ASN A 175 -3.36 -15.81 1.99
CA ASN A 175 -4.72 -15.75 2.52
C ASN A 175 -5.73 -15.41 1.43
N MET A 176 -5.66 -16.16 0.32
CA MET A 176 -6.58 -15.99 -0.79
C MET A 176 -7.94 -16.61 -0.48
N GLN A 177 -8.98 -16.03 -1.04
CA GLN A 177 -10.37 -16.36 -0.81
C GLN A 177 -10.97 -17.11 -2.01
N ASP A 178 -12.04 -17.84 -1.77
CA ASP A 178 -12.71 -18.67 -2.79
C ASP A 178 -13.51 -17.87 -3.82
N TRP A 179 -13.71 -16.56 -3.61
CA TRP A 179 -14.43 -15.71 -4.58
C TRP A 179 -13.63 -15.36 -5.84
N GLY A 180 -12.32 -15.64 -5.86
CA GLY A 180 -11.48 -15.38 -7.02
C GLY A 180 -12.00 -16.09 -8.27
N ALA A 181 -12.08 -15.36 -9.38
CA ALA A 181 -12.44 -15.94 -10.67
C ALA A 181 -11.40 -16.94 -11.16
N PHE A 182 -10.16 -16.78 -10.72
CA PHE A 182 -9.05 -17.68 -11.03
C PHE A 182 -8.54 -18.34 -9.74
N LYS A 183 -8.50 -19.66 -9.73
CA LYS A 183 -7.85 -20.40 -8.64
C LYS A 183 -6.34 -20.41 -8.87
N ILE A 184 -5.65 -19.52 -8.21
CA ILE A 184 -4.18 -19.43 -8.23
C ILE A 184 -3.66 -20.10 -6.96
N LYS A 185 -2.54 -20.82 -7.07
CA LYS A 185 -1.85 -21.36 -5.88
C LYS A 185 -1.30 -20.20 -5.05
N PRO A 186 -1.20 -20.36 -3.71
CA PRO A 186 -0.52 -19.36 -2.87
C PRO A 186 0.83 -18.96 -3.47
N PHE A 187 1.10 -17.66 -3.47
CA PHE A 187 2.31 -17.11 -4.04
C PHE A 187 2.82 -15.91 -3.21
N MET A 188 4.06 -15.54 -3.43
CA MET A 188 4.64 -14.33 -2.89
C MET A 188 4.66 -13.25 -3.97
N PRO A 189 3.89 -12.15 -3.84
CA PRO A 189 4.04 -11.01 -4.74
C PRO A 189 5.46 -10.44 -4.71
N THR A 190 5.86 -9.77 -5.78
CA THR A 190 7.22 -9.24 -5.94
C THR A 190 7.50 -8.15 -4.93
N VAL A 191 8.48 -8.37 -4.06
CA VAL A 191 8.91 -7.38 -3.04
C VAL A 191 9.72 -6.28 -3.70
N PHE A 192 10.69 -6.64 -4.56
CA PHE A 192 11.59 -5.69 -5.20
C PHE A 192 11.93 -6.14 -6.62
N GLY A 193 11.92 -5.19 -7.55
CA GLY A 193 12.21 -5.43 -8.95
C GLY A 193 10.99 -5.86 -9.76
N ASP A 194 11.25 -6.56 -10.85
CA ASP A 194 10.22 -7.04 -11.76
C ASP A 194 9.87 -8.49 -11.45
N GLY A 195 8.58 -8.78 -11.46
CA GLY A 195 8.06 -10.12 -11.26
C GLY A 195 6.86 -10.41 -12.13
N LYS A 196 6.56 -11.70 -12.30
CA LYS A 196 5.41 -12.12 -13.09
C LYS A 196 4.58 -13.13 -12.32
N VAL A 197 3.28 -12.85 -12.22
CA VAL A 197 2.28 -13.73 -11.62
C VAL A 197 1.20 -14.00 -12.65
N ALA A 198 1.09 -15.24 -13.11
CA ALA A 198 0.22 -15.62 -14.22
C ALA A 198 0.48 -14.74 -15.45
N GLN A 199 -0.51 -13.94 -15.85
CA GLN A 199 -0.42 -13.03 -17.00
C GLN A 199 -0.03 -11.60 -16.63
N PHE A 200 0.11 -11.31 -15.33
CA PHE A 200 0.40 -9.98 -14.82
C PHE A 200 1.90 -9.80 -14.60
N THR A 201 2.44 -8.68 -15.02
CA THR A 201 3.81 -8.25 -14.70
C THR A 201 3.75 -7.18 -13.63
N THR A 202 4.50 -7.35 -12.55
CA THR A 202 4.56 -6.42 -11.43
C THR A 202 5.92 -5.77 -11.39
N HIS A 203 5.95 -4.46 -11.24
CA HIS A 203 7.15 -3.64 -11.03
C HIS A 203 7.08 -3.04 -9.64
N SER A 204 8.03 -3.37 -8.77
CA SER A 204 8.03 -3.00 -7.35
C SER A 204 9.34 -2.31 -6.99
N TYR A 205 9.28 -1.00 -6.71
CA TYR A 205 10.48 -0.17 -6.53
C TYR A 205 10.35 0.84 -5.39
N PRO A 206 11.48 1.18 -4.74
CA PRO A 206 11.49 2.21 -3.71
C PRO A 206 11.12 3.58 -4.29
N HIS A 207 10.45 4.39 -3.48
CA HIS A 207 10.09 5.75 -3.80
C HIS A 207 10.78 6.75 -2.83
N THR A 208 10.50 8.02 -2.96
CA THR A 208 11.18 9.12 -2.23
C THR A 208 11.25 8.88 -0.72
N GLY A 209 10.16 8.42 -0.11
CA GLY A 209 10.11 8.14 1.33
C GLY A 209 11.13 7.08 1.77
N PHE A 210 11.36 6.05 0.96
CA PHE A 210 12.36 5.02 1.28
C PHE A 210 13.78 5.55 1.30
N TYR A 211 14.12 6.44 0.36
CA TYR A 211 15.45 7.10 0.37
C TYR A 211 15.63 8.00 1.58
N ILE A 212 14.56 8.64 2.07
CA ILE A 212 14.58 9.39 3.33
C ILE A 212 14.81 8.46 4.53
N LEU A 213 14.20 7.27 4.55
CA LEU A 213 14.46 6.27 5.59
C LEU A 213 15.94 5.84 5.60
N ILE A 214 16.54 5.65 4.42
CA ILE A 214 17.98 5.35 4.31
C ILE A 214 18.82 6.51 4.88
N ALA A 215 18.48 7.74 4.55
CA ALA A 215 19.19 8.91 5.09
C ALA A 215 19.09 8.98 6.62
N ILE A 216 17.89 8.78 7.18
CA ILE A 216 17.67 8.71 8.64
C ILE A 216 18.50 7.59 9.25
N SER A 217 18.54 6.41 8.65
CA SER A 217 19.34 5.27 9.11
C SER A 217 20.82 5.61 9.19
N ILE A 218 21.39 6.20 8.12
CA ILE A 218 22.80 6.61 8.07
C ILE A 218 23.10 7.66 9.16
N LEU A 219 22.26 8.69 9.27
CA LEU A 219 22.44 9.73 10.29
C LEU A 219 22.35 9.16 11.70
N SER A 220 21.47 8.20 11.94
CA SER A 220 21.34 7.51 13.23
C SER A 220 22.57 6.71 13.58
N LEU A 221 23.14 5.99 12.61
CA LEU A 221 24.40 5.27 12.81
C LEU A 221 25.55 6.23 13.10
N LEU A 222 25.67 7.32 12.36
CA LEU A 222 26.69 8.34 12.61
C LEU A 222 26.55 8.96 14.01
N ALA A 223 25.32 9.26 14.44
CA ALA A 223 25.06 9.76 15.79
C ALA A 223 25.49 8.76 16.89
N ILE A 224 25.21 7.46 16.69
CA ILE A 224 25.68 6.39 17.61
C ILE A 224 27.20 6.38 17.70
N PHE A 225 27.89 6.41 16.56
CA PHE A 225 29.36 6.38 16.53
C PHE A 225 29.97 7.64 17.14
N SER A 226 29.43 8.82 16.88
CA SER A 226 29.88 10.09 17.46
C SER A 226 29.78 10.06 18.98
N LYS A 227 28.59 9.74 19.50
CA LYS A 227 28.35 9.70 20.96
C LYS A 227 29.23 8.65 21.66
N ARG A 228 29.44 7.48 21.04
CA ARG A 228 30.35 6.47 21.59
C ARG A 228 31.81 6.92 21.62
N LYS A 229 32.25 7.74 20.67
CA LYS A 229 33.59 8.32 20.68
C LYS A 229 33.77 9.29 21.82
N GLU A 230 32.81 10.19 22.05
CA GLU A 230 32.81 11.13 23.15
C GLU A 230 32.83 10.43 24.53
N GLN A 231 32.09 9.34 24.69
CA GLN A 231 32.05 8.57 25.93
C GLN A 231 33.35 7.82 26.24
N LYS A 232 34.25 7.68 25.26
CA LYS A 232 35.57 7.02 25.44
C LYS A 232 36.71 8.01 25.63
N SER A 233 36.51 9.28 25.33
CA SER A 233 37.44 10.37 25.55
C SER A 233 37.34 10.86 26.98
#